data_2c5f2cdc106d21a68fc2201e474d479a
#
_entry.id   2c5f2cdc106d21a68fc2201e474d479a
#
_cell.length_a   1.000
_cell.length_b   1.000
_cell.length_c   1.000
_cell.angle_alpha   90.00
_cell.angle_beta   90.00
_cell.angle_gamma   90.00
#
_symmetry.space_group_name_H-M   'P 1'
#
loop_
_entity.id
_entity.type
_entity.pdbx_description
1 polymer ?
#
loop_
_entity_poly.entity_id
_entity_poly.type
_entity_poly.pdbx_seq_one_letter_code
_entity_poly.pdbx_strand_id
1 'polypeptide(L)'
;MPDTQPPADNSDFNRLWWHSRRGMLELDVLLIPFLEEAYRDLDKEDQERYSKLLTCEDVDIFEWFMQRSRPDDPDLQRIVDIILSRVQPD
;
A
#
# COMPACT_ATOMS: atom_id res chain seq x y z
N MET A 1 -1.16 -16.42 -19.85
CA MET A 1 -1.86 -15.66 -19.02
C MET A 1 -1.03 -14.95 -18.04
N PRO A 2 -1.16 -13.74 -18.03
CA PRO A 2 -0.33 -13.05 -17.16
C PRO A 2 -0.73 -13.34 -15.79
N ASP A 3 0.21 -13.49 -15.04
CA ASP A 3 -0.05 -13.76 -13.84
C ASP A 3 -0.09 -12.68 -12.96
N THR A 4 -1.23 -12.29 -12.52
CA THR A 4 -1.37 -11.35 -11.47
C THR A 4 -1.67 -12.08 -10.20
N GLN A 5 -1.19 -13.29 -10.09
CA GLN A 5 -1.46 -14.04 -8.89
C GLN A 5 -0.42 -13.74 -7.84
N PRO A 6 -0.83 -13.66 -6.56
CA PRO A 6 0.12 -13.45 -5.48
C PRO A 6 0.91 -14.70 -5.21
N PRO A 7 2.03 -14.60 -4.51
CA PRO A 7 2.75 -15.78 -4.06
C PRO A 7 1.86 -16.67 -3.23
N ALA A 8 1.99 -17.95 -3.36
CA ALA A 8 1.06 -18.86 -2.73
C ALA A 8 1.55 -19.44 -1.42
N ASP A 9 2.64 -18.97 -0.90
CA ASP A 9 3.26 -19.59 0.26
C ASP A 9 2.78 -19.04 1.59
N ASN A 10 1.92 -18.02 1.61
CA ASN A 10 1.48 -17.39 2.84
C ASN A 10 0.09 -16.82 2.66
N SER A 11 -0.89 -17.42 3.32
CA SER A 11 -2.28 -17.01 3.13
C SER A 11 -2.55 -15.60 3.64
N ASP A 12 -1.84 -15.17 4.69
CA ASP A 12 -2.02 -13.80 5.17
C ASP A 12 -1.45 -12.81 4.17
N PHE A 13 -0.30 -13.12 3.58
CA PHE A 13 0.28 -12.27 2.55
C PHE A 13 -0.61 -12.25 1.31
N ASN A 14 -1.18 -13.38 0.93
CA ASN A 14 -2.09 -13.45 -0.19
C ASN A 14 -3.31 -12.58 0.05
N ARG A 15 -3.85 -12.59 1.26
CA ARG A 15 -4.98 -11.75 1.59
C ARG A 15 -4.63 -10.27 1.47
N LEU A 16 -3.42 -9.89 1.94
CA LEU A 16 -2.95 -8.52 1.80
C LEU A 16 -2.78 -8.16 0.34
N TRP A 17 -2.27 -9.08 -0.47
CA TRP A 17 -2.06 -8.81 -1.89
C TRP A 17 -3.38 -8.49 -2.59
N TRP A 18 -4.40 -9.32 -2.35
CA TRP A 18 -5.70 -9.07 -2.96
C TRP A 18 -6.33 -7.80 -2.42
N HIS A 19 -6.14 -7.50 -1.14
CA HIS A 19 -6.67 -6.29 -0.56
C HIS A 19 -5.92 -5.05 -1.07
N SER A 20 -4.65 -5.21 -1.44
CA SER A 20 -3.87 -4.10 -1.97
C SER A 20 -4.22 -3.78 -3.42
N ARG A 21 -4.77 -4.76 -4.14
CA ARG A 21 -5.15 -4.54 -5.51
C ARG A 21 -6.52 -3.89 -5.55
N ARG A 22 -6.54 -2.61 -5.87
CA ARG A 22 -7.77 -1.82 -5.79
C ARG A 22 -8.53 -1.74 -7.10
N GLY A 23 -7.89 -2.15 -8.21
CA GLY A 23 -8.52 -1.98 -9.51
C GLY A 23 -8.34 -0.60 -10.09
N MET A 24 -7.67 0.28 -9.39
CA MET A 24 -7.34 1.60 -9.87
C MET A 24 -5.85 1.60 -10.15
N LEU A 25 -5.48 1.76 -11.40
CA LEU A 25 -4.10 1.59 -11.83
C LEU A 25 -3.15 2.48 -11.04
N GLU A 26 -3.56 3.73 -10.79
CA GLU A 26 -2.70 4.68 -10.07
C GLU A 26 -2.35 4.19 -8.68
N LEU A 27 -3.26 3.49 -8.03
CA LEU A 27 -3.00 2.95 -6.71
C LEU A 27 -2.24 1.63 -6.80
N ASP A 28 -2.61 0.80 -7.77
CA ASP A 28 -1.99 -0.51 -7.90
C ASP A 28 -0.50 -0.40 -8.19
N VAL A 29 -0.08 0.58 -9.01
CA VAL A 29 1.34 0.73 -9.34
C VAL A 29 2.17 1.18 -8.15
N LEU A 30 1.53 1.71 -7.11
CA LEU A 30 2.24 2.10 -5.89
C LEU A 30 2.14 1.02 -4.82
N LEU A 31 0.96 0.45 -4.65
CA LEU A 31 0.72 -0.47 -3.54
C LEU A 31 1.28 -1.86 -3.79
N ILE A 32 1.10 -2.40 -4.99
CA ILE A 32 1.53 -3.77 -5.24
C ILE A 32 3.05 -3.92 -5.17
N PRO A 33 3.84 -3.07 -5.84
CA PRO A 33 5.29 -3.19 -5.69
C PRO A 33 5.74 -2.95 -4.26
N PHE A 34 5.11 -2.03 -3.55
CA PHE A 34 5.47 -1.78 -2.15
C PHE A 34 5.24 -3.03 -1.32
N LEU A 35 4.10 -3.68 -1.50
CA LEU A 35 3.79 -4.90 -0.76
C LEU A 35 4.82 -5.99 -1.08
N GLU A 36 5.14 -6.16 -2.34
CA GLU A 36 6.03 -7.24 -2.75
C GLU A 36 7.48 -7.00 -2.35
N GLU A 37 7.91 -5.75 -2.34
CA GLU A 37 9.33 -5.43 -2.15
C GLU A 37 9.69 -4.94 -0.77
N ALA A 38 8.76 -4.34 -0.07
CA ALA A 38 9.07 -3.66 1.18
C ALA A 38 8.28 -4.09 2.39
N TYR A 39 7.11 -4.64 2.19
CA TYR A 39 6.22 -4.91 3.32
C TYR A 39 6.87 -5.82 4.37
N ARG A 40 7.56 -6.86 3.93
CA ARG A 40 8.13 -7.83 4.87
C ARG A 40 9.27 -7.24 5.70
N ASP A 41 9.88 -6.15 5.20
CA ASP A 41 10.95 -5.49 5.91
C ASP A 41 10.45 -4.43 6.88
N LEU A 42 9.17 -4.14 6.88
CA LEU A 42 8.62 -3.15 7.80
C LEU A 42 8.54 -3.69 9.22
N ASP A 43 8.63 -2.79 10.19
CA ASP A 43 8.32 -3.13 11.57
C ASP A 43 6.87 -3.54 11.66
N LYS A 44 6.53 -4.29 12.70
CA LYS A 44 5.18 -4.76 12.87
C LYS A 44 4.19 -3.60 12.92
N GLU A 45 4.55 -2.51 13.59
CA GLU A 45 3.67 -1.35 13.66
C GLU A 45 3.40 -0.77 12.29
N ASP A 46 4.43 -0.72 11.43
CA ASP A 46 4.23 -0.19 10.09
C ASP A 46 3.45 -1.16 9.22
N GLN A 47 3.60 -2.44 9.45
CA GLN A 47 2.77 -3.43 8.75
C GLN A 47 1.30 -3.26 9.13
N GLU A 48 1.03 -2.97 10.38
CA GLU A 48 -0.35 -2.71 10.82
C GLU A 48 -0.87 -1.42 10.23
N ARG A 49 -0.01 -0.41 10.09
CA ARG A 49 -0.40 0.85 9.45
C ARG A 49 -0.75 0.62 7.98
N TYR A 50 -0.01 -0.26 7.31
CA TYR A 50 -0.32 -0.59 5.94
C TYR A 50 -1.70 -1.25 5.84
N SER A 51 -1.99 -2.20 6.72
CA SER A 51 -3.29 -2.84 6.73
C SER A 51 -4.40 -1.82 7.00
N LYS A 52 -4.14 -0.87 7.89
CA LYS A 52 -5.10 0.18 8.17
C LYS A 52 -5.35 1.06 6.95
N LEU A 53 -4.30 1.36 6.18
CA LEU A 53 -4.43 2.13 4.96
C LEU A 53 -5.37 1.43 3.98
N LEU A 54 -5.28 0.11 3.90
CA LEU A 54 -6.10 -0.64 2.95
C LEU A 54 -7.59 -0.63 3.31
N THR A 55 -7.95 -0.19 4.50
CA THR A 55 -9.36 -0.05 4.86
C THR A 55 -9.96 1.28 4.40
N CYS A 56 -9.13 2.17 3.86
CA CYS A 56 -9.60 3.47 3.43
C CYS A 56 -10.14 3.40 2.01
N GLU A 57 -10.89 4.43 1.64
CA GLU A 57 -11.48 4.50 0.29
C GLU A 57 -10.42 4.83 -0.74
N ASP A 58 -10.59 4.29 -1.93
CA ASP A 58 -9.62 4.53 -3.00
C ASP A 58 -9.44 6.01 -3.31
N VAL A 59 -10.52 6.78 -3.30
CA VAL A 59 -10.45 8.19 -3.63
C VAL A 59 -9.61 8.95 -2.59
N ASP A 60 -9.72 8.56 -1.33
CA ASP A 60 -8.93 9.21 -0.29
C ASP A 60 -7.46 8.84 -0.43
N ILE A 61 -7.17 7.58 -0.66
CA ILE A 61 -5.79 7.13 -0.83
C ILE A 61 -5.17 7.82 -2.05
N PHE A 62 -5.93 7.95 -3.12
CA PHE A 62 -5.45 8.62 -4.32
C PHE A 62 -5.08 10.07 -4.04
N GLU A 63 -5.94 10.79 -3.31
CA GLU A 63 -5.65 12.18 -2.98
C GLU A 63 -4.39 12.31 -2.13
N TRP A 64 -4.18 11.36 -1.23
CA TRP A 64 -2.99 11.37 -0.39
C TRP A 64 -1.73 11.10 -1.21
N PHE A 65 -1.80 10.15 -2.14
CA PHE A 65 -0.64 9.85 -2.99
C PHE A 65 -0.35 10.95 -3.99
N MET A 66 -1.38 11.68 -4.42
CA MET A 66 -1.17 12.83 -5.28
C MET A 66 -0.77 14.06 -4.48
N GLN A 67 -0.73 13.94 -3.17
CA GLN A 67 -0.32 15.00 -2.25
C GLN A 67 -1.24 16.21 -2.34
N ARG A 68 -2.51 15.98 -2.68
CA ARG A 68 -3.51 17.03 -2.68
C ARG A 68 -4.14 17.23 -1.33
N SER A 69 -4.08 16.20 -0.48
CA SER A 69 -4.55 16.29 0.88
C SER A 69 -3.71 15.36 1.73
N ARG A 70 -3.88 15.42 3.02
CA ARG A 70 -3.15 14.58 3.96
C ARG A 70 -4.14 13.89 4.89
N PRO A 71 -3.89 12.64 5.25
CA PRO A 71 -4.77 11.98 6.21
C PRO A 71 -4.67 12.66 7.57
N ASP A 72 -5.77 12.69 8.28
CA ASP A 72 -5.77 13.25 9.63
C ASP A 72 -5.10 12.32 10.63
N ASP A 73 -5.10 11.03 10.33
CA ASP A 73 -4.57 10.02 11.22
C ASP A 73 -3.05 9.94 11.07
N PRO A 74 -2.28 10.13 12.13
CA PRO A 74 -0.82 10.06 12.02
C PRO A 74 -0.30 8.71 11.51
N ASP A 75 -0.99 7.63 11.82
CA ASP A 75 -0.60 6.31 11.32
C ASP A 75 -0.71 6.24 9.81
N LEU A 76 -1.81 6.76 9.29
CA LEU A 76 -2.01 6.78 7.83
C LEU A 76 -1.01 7.70 7.16
N GLN A 77 -0.73 8.85 7.78
CA GLN A 77 0.24 9.76 7.22
C GLN A 77 1.62 9.12 7.15
N ARG A 78 2.01 8.41 8.20
CA ARG A 78 3.31 7.77 8.23
C ARG A 78 3.44 6.73 7.12
N ILE A 79 2.43 5.87 6.95
CA ILE A 79 2.56 4.82 5.93
C ILE A 79 2.49 5.40 4.52
N VAL A 80 1.70 6.45 4.30
CA VAL A 80 1.68 7.13 3.02
C VAL A 80 3.07 7.71 2.72
N ASP A 81 3.69 8.34 3.71
CA ASP A 81 5.03 8.90 3.52
C ASP A 81 6.06 7.82 3.22
N ILE A 82 5.97 6.69 3.87
CA ILE A 82 6.91 5.59 3.63
C ILE A 82 6.75 5.10 2.18
N ILE A 83 5.52 4.91 1.73
CA ILE A 83 5.27 4.43 0.38
C ILE A 83 5.77 5.45 -0.65
N LEU A 84 5.48 6.72 -0.44
CA LEU A 84 5.90 7.75 -1.38
C LEU A 84 7.42 7.89 -1.44
N SER A 85 8.09 7.70 -0.31
CA SER A 85 9.54 7.85 -0.27
C SER A 85 10.24 6.84 -1.17
N ARG A 86 9.58 5.73 -1.50
CA ARG A 86 10.20 4.72 -2.37
C ARG A 86 10.09 5.06 -3.84
N VAL A 87 9.13 5.87 -4.21
CA VAL A 87 8.86 6.14 -5.62
C VAL A 87 9.19 7.55 -6.06
N GLN A 88 9.42 8.44 -5.10
CA GLN A 88 9.76 9.81 -5.45
C GLN A 88 11.27 9.95 -5.55
N PRO A 89 11.76 10.45 -6.67
CA PRO A 89 13.20 10.72 -6.76
C PRO A 89 13.54 11.88 -5.85
N ASP A 90 14.70 11.87 -5.36
CA ASP A 90 15.15 12.94 -4.51
C ASP A 90 15.51 14.19 -5.27
#